data_102a66cf5ab8b0959488771f1d2abd23
#
_entry.id   102a66cf5ab8b0959488771f1d2abd23
#
_cell.length_a   1.000
_cell.length_b   1.000
_cell.length_c   1.000
_cell.angle_alpha   90.00
_cell.angle_beta   90.00
_cell.angle_gamma   90.00
#
_symmetry.space_group_name_H-M   'P 1'
#
loop_
_entity.id
_entity.type
_entity.pdbx_description
1 polymer ?
#
loop_
_entity_poly.entity_id
_entity_poly.type
_entity_poly.pdbx_seq_one_letter_code
_entity_poly.pdbx_strand_id
1 'polypeptide(L)'
;PLKIPVIMIPGKDEPWTPYRLMQAFIKAGCPAKAFGFYPTDHEGAADILRLCDRALIFGDKSTTDQYAGNPGVQVHGPGFSKVLIGDDEIENWPDYLDLMVASISDNGGRSCINASAIIVPKYAKEIADALGQKLGPIKPLAMNDPNAVLSGFANPKMAEWIDSAIDADLLESGAYDATAPYRDGPRQVKAEGGT
;
A
#
# COMPACT_ATOMS: atom_id res chain seq x y z
N PRO A 1 -21.37 -13.93 -11.92
CA PRO A 1 -21.08 -12.56 -12.32
C PRO A 1 -22.33 -11.71 -12.24
N LEU A 2 -22.23 -10.52 -11.68
CA LEU A 2 -23.39 -9.62 -11.46
C LEU A 2 -23.92 -9.01 -12.76
N LYS A 3 -23.22 -9.18 -13.89
CA LYS A 3 -23.54 -8.59 -15.21
C LYS A 3 -23.74 -7.06 -15.16
N ILE A 4 -22.96 -6.40 -14.31
CA ILE A 4 -22.99 -4.95 -14.15
C ILE A 4 -21.86 -4.37 -15.03
N PRO A 5 -22.12 -3.35 -15.86
CA PRO A 5 -21.07 -2.64 -16.57
C PRO A 5 -20.18 -1.87 -15.60
N VAL A 6 -18.89 -1.77 -15.93
CA VAL A 6 -17.89 -1.13 -15.08
C VAL A 6 -17.23 0.02 -15.83
N ILE A 7 -17.19 1.17 -15.20
CA ILE A 7 -16.37 2.30 -15.63
C ILE A 7 -15.14 2.33 -14.74
N MET A 8 -13.96 2.38 -15.36
CA MET A 8 -12.68 2.46 -14.70
C MET A 8 -12.03 3.81 -14.96
N ILE A 9 -11.72 4.50 -13.88
CA ILE A 9 -10.95 5.73 -13.88
C ILE A 9 -9.59 5.37 -13.28
N PRO A 10 -8.52 5.29 -14.07
CA PRO A 10 -7.20 4.88 -13.58
C PRO A 10 -6.51 6.00 -12.82
N GLY A 11 -5.56 5.63 -11.97
CA GLY A 11 -4.60 6.58 -11.41
C GLY A 11 -3.74 7.22 -12.51
N LYS A 12 -3.43 8.50 -12.36
CA LYS A 12 -2.70 9.27 -13.38
C LYS A 12 -1.26 8.76 -13.61
N ASP A 13 -0.63 8.21 -12.57
CA ASP A 13 0.78 7.82 -12.62
C ASP A 13 0.97 6.41 -13.23
N GLU A 14 -0.07 5.54 -13.15
CA GLU A 14 -0.04 4.20 -13.73
C GLU A 14 -1.43 3.80 -14.27
N PRO A 15 -1.80 4.22 -15.50
CA PRO A 15 -3.09 3.87 -16.09
C PRO A 15 -3.10 2.51 -16.80
N TRP A 16 -1.94 1.90 -17.04
CA TRP A 16 -1.82 0.76 -17.95
C TRP A 16 -2.21 -0.58 -17.34
N THR A 17 -1.95 -0.79 -16.04
CA THR A 17 -2.33 -2.04 -15.38
C THR A 17 -3.84 -2.27 -15.41
N PRO A 18 -4.69 -1.32 -14.99
CA PRO A 18 -6.14 -1.48 -15.10
C PRO A 18 -6.61 -1.62 -16.57
N TYR A 19 -6.00 -0.92 -17.51
CA TYR A 19 -6.30 -1.10 -18.93
C TYR A 19 -6.00 -2.52 -19.42
N ARG A 20 -4.82 -3.04 -19.12
CA ARG A 20 -4.43 -4.41 -19.48
C ARG A 20 -5.35 -5.46 -18.86
N LEU A 21 -5.74 -5.26 -17.60
CA LEU A 21 -6.67 -6.14 -16.92
C LEU A 21 -8.04 -6.17 -17.62
N MET A 22 -8.56 -5.00 -17.99
CA MET A 22 -9.80 -4.87 -18.75
C MET A 22 -9.70 -5.59 -20.13
N GLN A 23 -8.58 -5.40 -20.85
CA GLN A 23 -8.33 -6.09 -22.12
C GLN A 23 -8.26 -7.62 -21.93
N ALA A 24 -7.70 -8.11 -20.83
CA ALA A 24 -7.68 -9.53 -20.50
C ALA A 24 -9.09 -10.11 -20.32
N PHE A 25 -9.97 -9.39 -19.63
CA PHE A 25 -11.38 -9.79 -19.48
C PHE A 25 -12.10 -9.82 -20.84
N ILE A 26 -11.90 -8.83 -21.69
CA ILE A 26 -12.48 -8.79 -23.04
C ILE A 26 -11.97 -9.98 -23.87
N LYS A 27 -10.67 -10.25 -23.84
CA LYS A 27 -10.06 -11.40 -24.51
C LYS A 27 -10.57 -12.74 -23.99
N ALA A 28 -10.94 -12.81 -22.72
CA ALA A 28 -11.55 -13.97 -22.09
C ALA A 28 -13.06 -14.14 -22.42
N GLY A 29 -13.63 -13.26 -23.26
CA GLY A 29 -15.01 -13.37 -23.72
C GLY A 29 -16.01 -12.43 -23.04
N CYS A 30 -15.57 -11.53 -22.17
CA CYS A 30 -16.45 -10.50 -21.63
C CYS A 30 -16.83 -9.48 -22.74
N PRO A 31 -18.09 -9.05 -22.82
CA PRO A 31 -18.49 -8.05 -23.80
C PRO A 31 -17.71 -6.74 -23.64
N ALA A 32 -17.05 -6.27 -24.70
CA ALA A 32 -16.30 -5.02 -24.66
C ALA A 32 -17.15 -3.83 -24.21
N LYS A 33 -18.44 -3.81 -24.56
CA LYS A 33 -19.40 -2.77 -24.16
C LYS A 33 -19.70 -2.72 -22.65
N ALA A 34 -19.29 -3.76 -21.91
CA ALA A 34 -19.45 -3.80 -20.45
C ALA A 34 -18.37 -2.98 -19.72
N PHE A 35 -17.37 -2.48 -20.43
CA PHE A 35 -16.25 -1.74 -19.87
C PHE A 35 -16.15 -0.35 -20.47
N GLY A 36 -16.01 0.66 -19.60
CA GLY A 36 -15.57 2.00 -19.94
C GLY A 36 -14.20 2.27 -19.30
N PHE A 37 -13.31 2.93 -20.03
CA PHE A 37 -12.00 3.32 -19.53
C PHE A 37 -11.79 4.82 -19.82
N TYR A 38 -11.76 5.61 -18.75
CA TYR A 38 -11.75 7.06 -18.86
C TYR A 38 -10.64 7.67 -18.00
N PRO A 39 -9.42 7.81 -18.54
CA PRO A 39 -8.39 8.63 -17.92
C PRO A 39 -8.87 10.08 -17.87
N THR A 40 -9.00 10.64 -16.68
CA THR A 40 -9.51 12.00 -16.48
C THR A 40 -8.94 12.59 -15.19
N ASP A 41 -9.17 13.87 -14.99
CA ASP A 41 -8.87 14.57 -13.74
C ASP A 41 -9.98 14.39 -12.70
N HIS A 42 -9.84 15.07 -11.55
CA HIS A 42 -10.80 14.98 -10.46
C HIS A 42 -12.19 15.51 -10.81
N GLU A 43 -12.28 16.52 -11.68
CA GLU A 43 -13.55 17.10 -12.11
C GLU A 43 -14.32 16.12 -13.00
N GLY A 44 -13.66 15.57 -14.01
CA GLY A 44 -14.25 14.54 -14.86
C GLY A 44 -14.58 13.25 -14.11
N ALA A 45 -13.78 12.86 -13.10
CA ALA A 45 -14.09 11.75 -12.22
C ALA A 45 -15.37 12.00 -11.41
N ALA A 46 -15.54 13.19 -10.86
CA ALA A 46 -16.75 13.58 -10.13
C ALA A 46 -18.00 13.58 -11.03
N ASP A 47 -17.87 13.99 -12.30
CA ASP A 47 -18.96 13.95 -13.28
C ASP A 47 -19.39 12.51 -13.58
N ILE A 48 -18.44 11.63 -13.82
CA ILE A 48 -18.71 10.20 -14.04
C ILE A 48 -19.39 9.59 -12.82
N LEU A 49 -18.90 9.91 -11.62
CA LEU A 49 -19.45 9.42 -10.36
C LEU A 49 -20.94 9.77 -10.18
N ARG A 50 -21.34 10.98 -10.57
CA ARG A 50 -22.74 11.42 -10.52
C ARG A 50 -23.67 10.65 -11.46
N LEU A 51 -23.10 10.03 -12.49
CA LEU A 51 -23.86 9.24 -13.47
C LEU A 51 -23.89 7.74 -13.16
N CYS A 52 -23.16 7.30 -12.12
CA CYS A 52 -23.08 5.90 -11.74
C CYS A 52 -23.93 5.62 -10.50
N ASP A 53 -24.60 4.46 -10.46
CA ASP A 53 -25.42 4.03 -9.31
C ASP A 53 -24.57 3.64 -8.10
N ARG A 54 -23.37 3.17 -8.34
CA ARG A 54 -22.40 2.69 -7.33
C ARG A 54 -20.97 3.02 -7.74
N ALA A 55 -20.15 3.33 -6.77
CA ALA A 55 -18.73 3.58 -6.99
C ALA A 55 -17.87 2.96 -5.89
N LEU A 56 -16.63 2.56 -6.27
CA LEU A 56 -15.53 2.29 -5.35
C LEU A 56 -14.46 3.34 -5.58
N ILE A 57 -14.04 4.01 -4.51
CA ILE A 57 -13.00 5.03 -4.56
C ILE A 57 -11.84 4.60 -3.69
N PHE A 58 -10.64 4.61 -4.29
CA PHE A 58 -9.38 4.40 -3.62
C PHE A 58 -8.60 5.71 -3.61
N GLY A 59 -8.07 6.08 -2.47
CA GLY A 59 -7.28 7.31 -2.38
C GLY A 59 -6.79 7.59 -0.96
N ASP A 60 -6.09 8.70 -0.83
CA ASP A 60 -5.70 9.23 0.46
C ASP A 60 -6.91 9.81 1.23
N LYS A 61 -6.65 10.28 2.44
CA LYS A 61 -7.69 10.87 3.28
C LYS A 61 -8.35 12.08 2.61
N SER A 62 -7.59 12.92 1.92
CA SER A 62 -8.12 14.13 1.27
C SER A 62 -9.12 13.81 0.15
N THR A 63 -8.85 12.73 -0.58
CA THR A 63 -9.74 12.22 -1.64
C THR A 63 -10.97 11.55 -1.03
N THR A 64 -10.80 10.72 -0.03
CA THR A 64 -11.87 9.87 0.52
C THR A 64 -12.85 10.62 1.40
N ASP A 65 -12.40 11.62 2.15
CA ASP A 65 -13.27 12.43 3.04
C ASP A 65 -14.41 13.14 2.27
N GLN A 66 -14.20 13.48 1.01
CA GLN A 66 -15.21 14.13 0.16
C GLN A 66 -16.44 13.26 -0.09
N TYR A 67 -16.27 11.93 0.01
CA TYR A 67 -17.32 10.94 -0.25
C TYR A 67 -17.80 10.25 1.03
N ALA A 68 -17.29 10.64 2.19
CA ALA A 68 -17.69 10.09 3.47
C ALA A 68 -19.21 10.27 3.69
N GLY A 69 -19.88 9.18 4.06
CA GLY A 69 -21.31 9.18 4.29
C GLY A 69 -22.20 9.07 3.05
N ASN A 70 -21.64 9.01 1.84
CA ASN A 70 -22.41 8.72 0.64
C ASN A 70 -22.69 7.21 0.51
N PRO A 71 -23.94 6.74 0.64
CA PRO A 71 -24.28 5.31 0.60
C PRO A 71 -24.05 4.67 -0.78
N GLY A 72 -23.94 5.47 -1.83
CA GLY A 72 -23.63 5.03 -3.20
C GLY A 72 -22.14 4.82 -3.45
N VAL A 73 -21.26 5.28 -2.55
CA VAL A 73 -19.82 5.24 -2.72
C VAL A 73 -19.17 4.40 -1.63
N GLN A 74 -18.51 3.33 -2.02
CA GLN A 74 -17.64 2.57 -1.14
C GLN A 74 -16.25 3.19 -1.15
N VAL A 75 -15.83 3.70 0.00
CA VAL A 75 -14.57 4.43 0.16
C VAL A 75 -13.48 3.50 0.71
N HIS A 76 -12.32 3.49 0.06
CA HIS A 76 -11.13 2.78 0.47
C HIS A 76 -9.97 3.78 0.64
N GLY A 77 -9.83 4.26 1.86
CA GLY A 77 -8.80 5.21 2.28
C GLY A 77 -7.52 4.53 2.78
N PRO A 78 -6.66 5.29 3.47
CA PRO A 78 -5.47 4.76 4.12
C PRO A 78 -5.80 3.60 5.07
N GLY A 79 -4.97 2.56 5.05
CA GLY A 79 -5.12 1.43 5.97
C GLY A 79 -4.59 1.74 7.36
N PHE A 80 -5.27 1.22 8.37
CA PHE A 80 -4.86 1.29 9.77
C PHE A 80 -4.75 -0.10 10.40
N SER A 81 -4.41 -1.09 9.59
CA SER A 81 -4.25 -2.47 10.05
C SER A 81 -3.17 -2.57 11.11
N LYS A 82 -3.41 -3.39 12.13
CA LYS A 82 -2.52 -3.60 13.26
C LYS A 82 -2.33 -5.09 13.50
N VAL A 83 -1.16 -5.46 13.99
CA VAL A 83 -0.95 -6.73 14.66
C VAL A 83 -1.02 -6.48 16.16
N LEU A 84 -1.85 -7.27 16.85
CA LEU A 84 -1.94 -7.25 18.31
C LEU A 84 -1.55 -8.64 18.83
N ILE A 85 -0.61 -8.67 19.77
CA ILE A 85 -0.26 -9.88 20.51
C ILE A 85 -0.64 -9.61 21.95
N GLY A 86 -1.54 -10.43 22.49
CA GLY A 86 -2.03 -10.31 23.87
C GLY A 86 -1.10 -10.93 24.89
N ASP A 87 -1.43 -10.73 26.18
CA ASP A 87 -0.66 -11.28 27.31
C ASP A 87 -0.60 -12.80 27.31
N ASP A 88 -1.57 -13.46 26.71
CA ASP A 88 -1.70 -14.91 26.60
C ASP A 88 -0.73 -15.53 25.59
N GLU A 89 -0.32 -14.78 24.56
CA GLU A 89 0.53 -15.27 23.47
C GLU A 89 1.88 -14.55 23.37
N ILE A 90 2.14 -13.52 24.16
CA ILE A 90 3.34 -12.70 24.01
C ILE A 90 4.64 -13.45 24.26
N GLU A 91 4.63 -14.48 25.09
CA GLU A 91 5.83 -15.29 25.35
C GLU A 91 6.21 -16.14 24.10
N ASN A 92 5.27 -16.40 23.22
CA ASN A 92 5.44 -17.14 21.96
C ASN A 92 5.69 -16.21 20.75
N TRP A 93 5.97 -14.92 20.97
CA TRP A 93 6.15 -13.96 19.89
C TRP A 93 7.16 -14.37 18.79
N PRO A 94 8.22 -15.15 19.06
CA PRO A 94 9.15 -15.58 18.00
C PRO A 94 8.47 -16.45 16.93
N ASP A 95 7.43 -17.21 17.30
CA ASP A 95 6.69 -18.07 16.37
C ASP A 95 5.84 -17.22 15.37
N TYR A 96 5.53 -15.98 15.73
CA TYR A 96 4.78 -15.04 14.92
C TYR A 96 5.66 -14.07 14.11
N LEU A 97 7.00 -14.15 14.24
CA LEU A 97 7.90 -13.18 13.62
C LEU A 97 7.74 -13.12 12.10
N ASP A 98 7.72 -14.27 11.43
CA ASP A 98 7.58 -14.29 9.97
C ASP A 98 6.19 -13.80 9.51
N LEU A 99 5.15 -14.04 10.29
CA LEU A 99 3.82 -13.46 10.05
C LEU A 99 3.83 -11.93 10.19
N MET A 100 4.50 -11.41 11.21
CA MET A 100 4.67 -9.96 11.38
C MET A 100 5.44 -9.33 10.24
N VAL A 101 6.54 -9.96 9.80
CA VAL A 101 7.33 -9.52 8.64
C VAL A 101 6.47 -9.49 7.38
N ALA A 102 5.75 -10.57 7.07
CA ALA A 102 4.86 -10.64 5.92
C ALA A 102 3.76 -9.57 5.99
N SER A 103 3.14 -9.40 7.19
CA SER A 103 2.10 -8.39 7.39
C SER A 103 2.59 -6.95 7.12
N ILE A 104 3.87 -6.68 7.33
CA ILE A 104 4.48 -5.37 7.05
C ILE A 104 4.90 -5.26 5.57
N SER A 105 5.58 -6.28 5.03
CA SER A 105 6.35 -6.17 3.79
C SER A 105 5.64 -6.66 2.53
N ASP A 106 4.59 -7.46 2.65
CA ASP A 106 3.83 -7.95 1.49
C ASP A 106 3.35 -6.78 0.62
N ASN A 107 3.33 -6.99 -0.69
CA ASN A 107 3.01 -5.95 -1.68
C ASN A 107 3.88 -4.67 -1.56
N GLY A 108 5.13 -4.82 -1.11
CA GLY A 108 6.03 -3.69 -0.88
C GLY A 108 5.60 -2.77 0.27
N GLY A 109 4.79 -3.27 1.21
CA GLY A 109 4.28 -2.49 2.34
C GLY A 109 3.23 -1.44 1.97
N ARG A 110 2.67 -1.48 0.75
CA ARG A 110 1.79 -0.42 0.20
C ARG A 110 0.31 -0.72 0.25
N SER A 111 -0.08 -1.92 0.64
CA SER A 111 -1.50 -2.27 0.73
C SER A 111 -2.12 -1.68 2.00
N CYS A 112 -3.39 -1.27 1.90
CA CYS A 112 -4.15 -0.81 3.07
C CYS A 112 -4.32 -1.92 4.14
N ILE A 113 -4.08 -3.18 3.80
CA ILE A 113 -4.10 -4.31 4.74
C ILE A 113 -2.74 -4.57 5.41
N ASN A 114 -1.65 -3.92 4.97
CA ASN A 114 -0.36 -4.07 5.65
C ASN A 114 -0.43 -3.51 7.07
N ALA A 115 0.26 -4.15 7.99
CA ALA A 115 0.33 -3.69 9.37
C ALA A 115 1.10 -2.37 9.47
N SER A 116 0.43 -1.33 9.95
CA SER A 116 1.02 -0.02 10.22
C SER A 116 1.56 0.11 11.66
N ALA A 117 1.24 -0.86 12.52
CA ALA A 117 1.83 -0.99 13.85
C ALA A 117 1.69 -2.42 14.36
N ILE A 118 2.60 -2.79 15.25
CA ILE A 118 2.54 -4.00 16.07
C ILE A 118 2.44 -3.55 17.51
N ILE A 119 1.41 -3.98 18.22
CA ILE A 119 1.11 -3.57 19.59
C ILE A 119 1.28 -4.77 20.50
N VAL A 120 2.16 -4.64 21.48
CA VAL A 120 2.57 -5.71 22.39
C VAL A 120 2.66 -5.22 23.84
N PRO A 121 2.34 -6.05 24.84
CA PRO A 121 2.46 -5.67 26.25
C PRO A 121 3.90 -5.75 26.77
N LYS A 122 4.77 -6.59 26.15
CA LYS A 122 6.16 -6.83 26.52
C LYS A 122 7.03 -7.03 25.29
N TYR A 123 8.34 -7.07 25.46
CA TYR A 123 9.35 -7.40 24.43
C TYR A 123 9.32 -6.47 23.21
N ALA A 124 8.79 -5.24 23.34
CA ALA A 124 8.67 -4.31 22.23
C ALA A 124 10.02 -4.05 21.55
N LYS A 125 11.10 -3.94 22.35
CA LYS A 125 12.44 -3.69 21.81
C LYS A 125 13.00 -4.91 21.10
N GLU A 126 12.85 -6.08 21.70
CA GLU A 126 13.34 -7.36 21.15
C GLU A 126 12.61 -7.69 19.83
N ILE A 127 11.31 -7.48 19.80
CA ILE A 127 10.48 -7.69 18.60
C ILE A 127 10.88 -6.67 17.51
N ALA A 128 11.05 -5.40 17.86
CA ALA A 128 11.47 -4.38 16.91
C ALA A 128 12.85 -4.69 16.32
N ASP A 129 13.77 -5.17 17.14
CA ASP A 129 15.12 -5.57 16.71
C ASP A 129 15.08 -6.79 15.76
N ALA A 130 14.30 -7.82 16.11
CA ALA A 130 14.10 -8.99 15.27
C ALA A 130 13.42 -8.64 13.92
N LEU A 131 12.45 -7.73 13.93
CA LEU A 131 11.84 -7.19 12.71
C LEU A 131 12.85 -6.40 11.89
N GLY A 132 13.65 -5.54 12.53
CA GLY A 132 14.71 -4.78 11.88
C GLY A 132 15.71 -5.70 11.20
N GLN A 133 16.11 -6.79 11.84
CA GLN A 133 17.01 -7.80 11.29
C GLN A 133 16.45 -8.49 10.04
N LYS A 134 15.13 -8.71 9.98
CA LYS A 134 14.46 -9.32 8.82
C LYS A 134 14.18 -8.32 7.70
N LEU A 135 13.75 -7.11 8.04
CA LEU A 135 13.31 -6.09 7.09
C LEU A 135 14.45 -5.25 6.54
N GLY A 136 15.46 -4.92 7.37
CA GLY A 136 16.58 -4.07 6.99
C GLY A 136 17.36 -4.53 5.75
N PRO A 137 17.63 -5.84 5.58
CA PRO A 137 18.36 -6.37 4.43
C PRO A 137 17.55 -6.37 3.12
N ILE A 138 16.24 -6.09 3.14
CA ILE A 138 15.41 -6.08 1.93
C ILE A 138 15.90 -4.94 1.01
N LYS A 139 16.33 -5.31 -0.20
CA LYS A 139 16.87 -4.36 -1.19
C LYS A 139 15.98 -4.26 -2.41
N PRO A 140 15.99 -3.13 -3.12
CA PRO A 140 15.41 -3.04 -4.46
C PRO A 140 16.12 -4.02 -5.38
N LEU A 141 15.36 -4.79 -6.13
CA LEU A 141 15.81 -5.70 -7.16
C LEU A 141 15.30 -5.23 -8.52
N ALA A 142 15.81 -5.82 -9.61
CA ALA A 142 15.30 -5.53 -10.94
C ALA A 142 13.80 -5.87 -11.03
N MET A 143 13.04 -5.10 -11.82
CA MET A 143 11.57 -5.23 -11.90
C MET A 143 11.09 -6.61 -12.35
N ASN A 144 11.93 -7.37 -13.07
CA ASN A 144 11.65 -8.72 -13.53
C ASN A 144 12.22 -9.82 -12.62
N ASP A 145 12.82 -9.47 -11.51
CA ASP A 145 13.32 -10.44 -10.54
C ASP A 145 12.13 -11.01 -9.75
N PRO A 146 11.93 -12.35 -9.74
CA PRO A 146 10.83 -12.97 -9.01
C PRO A 146 10.91 -12.81 -7.49
N ASN A 147 12.08 -12.44 -6.96
CA ASN A 147 12.30 -12.20 -5.54
C ASN A 147 12.14 -10.72 -5.16
N ALA A 148 11.77 -9.85 -6.09
CA ALA A 148 11.57 -8.44 -5.80
C ALA A 148 10.38 -8.24 -4.86
N VAL A 149 10.64 -7.80 -3.63
CA VAL A 149 9.64 -7.45 -2.61
C VAL A 149 9.23 -5.99 -2.75
N LEU A 150 10.19 -5.11 -3.02
CA LEU A 150 9.97 -3.67 -3.10
C LEU A 150 9.61 -3.22 -4.52
N SER A 151 8.69 -2.26 -4.60
CA SER A 151 8.37 -1.56 -5.85
C SER A 151 8.80 -0.11 -5.75
N GLY A 152 9.44 0.44 -6.80
CA GLY A 152 9.80 1.86 -6.86
C GLY A 152 8.57 2.78 -6.78
N PHE A 153 8.74 3.99 -6.28
CA PHE A 153 7.75 5.04 -6.40
C PHE A 153 7.83 5.66 -7.80
N ALA A 154 6.71 5.70 -8.51
CA ALA A 154 6.63 6.39 -9.80
C ALA A 154 6.91 7.89 -9.67
N ASN A 155 6.54 8.48 -8.53
CA ASN A 155 6.84 9.87 -8.19
C ASN A 155 7.94 9.93 -7.12
N PRO A 156 9.17 10.35 -7.46
CA PRO A 156 10.28 10.44 -6.50
C PRO A 156 9.98 11.35 -5.30
N LYS A 157 9.17 12.40 -5.48
CA LYS A 157 8.78 13.30 -4.38
C LYS A 157 8.00 12.59 -3.27
N MET A 158 7.32 11.49 -3.58
CA MET A 158 6.64 10.69 -2.57
C MET A 158 7.66 9.98 -1.67
N ALA A 159 8.74 9.43 -2.24
CA ALA A 159 9.81 8.82 -1.47
C ALA A 159 10.52 9.85 -0.57
N GLU A 160 10.81 11.04 -1.11
CA GLU A 160 11.41 12.15 -0.35
C GLU A 160 10.51 12.60 0.81
N TRP A 161 9.21 12.70 0.56
CA TRP A 161 8.24 13.07 1.59
C TRP A 161 8.16 12.02 2.70
N ILE A 162 8.11 10.73 2.36
CA ILE A 162 8.07 9.63 3.34
C ILE A 162 9.36 9.63 4.17
N ASP A 163 10.51 9.80 3.54
CA ASP A 163 11.81 9.82 4.23
C ASP A 163 11.87 10.98 5.23
N SER A 164 11.41 12.16 4.83
CA SER A 164 11.32 13.34 5.72
C SER A 164 10.32 13.13 6.87
N ALA A 165 9.20 12.45 6.62
CA ALA A 165 8.23 12.13 7.67
C ALA A 165 8.83 11.16 8.70
N ILE A 166 9.57 10.15 8.25
CA ILE A 166 10.29 9.22 9.14
C ILE A 166 11.32 9.99 9.98
N ASP A 167 12.08 10.91 9.38
CA ASP A 167 13.05 11.72 10.13
C ASP A 167 12.37 12.56 11.21
N ALA A 168 11.20 13.13 10.92
CA ALA A 168 10.42 13.89 11.89
C ALA A 168 9.94 13.01 13.05
N ASP A 169 9.40 11.82 12.74
CA ASP A 169 8.92 10.87 13.75
C ASP A 169 10.06 10.32 14.63
N LEU A 170 11.28 10.19 14.09
CA LEU A 170 12.47 9.77 14.84
C LEU A 170 12.95 10.80 15.88
N LEU A 171 12.43 12.05 15.83
CA LEU A 171 12.68 13.06 16.87
C LEU A 171 11.84 12.84 18.13
N GLU A 172 10.78 12.02 18.05
CA GLU A 172 9.92 11.72 19.19
C GLU A 172 10.68 10.89 20.25
N SER A 173 10.33 11.15 21.52
CA SER A 173 10.99 10.49 22.64
C SER A 173 10.75 8.96 22.60
N GLY A 174 11.84 8.20 22.56
CA GLY A 174 11.82 6.75 22.52
C GLY A 174 11.70 6.16 21.11
N ALA A 175 11.58 6.98 20.07
CA ALA A 175 11.60 6.53 18.69
C ALA A 175 13.03 6.19 18.24
N TYR A 176 13.18 5.13 17.47
CA TYR A 176 14.44 4.76 16.82
C TYR A 176 14.20 3.94 15.54
N ASP A 177 15.12 4.02 14.60
CA ASP A 177 15.08 3.23 13.36
C ASP A 177 15.65 1.83 13.61
N ALA A 178 14.77 0.85 13.87
CA ALA A 178 15.16 -0.53 14.13
C ALA A 178 15.83 -1.22 12.92
N THR A 179 15.64 -0.70 11.70
CA THR A 179 16.24 -1.27 10.49
C THR A 179 17.66 -0.73 10.22
N ALA A 180 18.03 0.41 10.80
CA ALA A 180 19.30 1.07 10.53
C ALA A 180 20.54 0.18 10.74
N PRO A 181 20.64 -0.65 11.80
CA PRO A 181 21.80 -1.52 12.01
C PRO A 181 21.94 -2.64 10.96
N TYR A 182 20.88 -2.96 10.25
CA TYR A 182 20.78 -4.11 9.35
C TYR A 182 20.64 -3.72 7.87
N ARG A 183 20.58 -2.42 7.59
CA ARG A 183 20.42 -1.87 6.25
C ARG A 183 21.76 -1.45 5.68
N ASP A 184 22.04 -1.82 4.42
CA ASP A 184 23.19 -1.34 3.68
C ASP A 184 22.87 0.00 3.01
N GLY A 185 23.22 1.11 3.65
CA GLY A 185 23.07 2.45 3.08
C GLY A 185 21.77 3.18 3.49
N PRO A 186 21.38 4.22 2.76
CA PRO A 186 20.25 5.06 3.08
C PRO A 186 18.90 4.32 2.91
N ARG A 187 17.85 4.83 3.57
CA ARG A 187 16.47 4.33 3.42
C ARG A 187 15.94 4.55 2.01
N GLN A 188 16.34 5.64 1.38
CA GLN A 188 15.92 5.98 0.03
C GLN A 188 17.07 5.67 -0.94
N VAL A 189 16.78 4.89 -1.97
CA VAL A 189 17.73 4.55 -3.02
C VAL A 189 17.10 4.70 -4.40
N LYS A 190 17.89 5.11 -5.38
CA LYS A 190 17.45 5.10 -6.78
C LYS A 190 17.65 3.70 -7.34
N ALA A 191 16.63 3.16 -7.97
CA ALA A 191 16.64 1.86 -8.60
C ALA A 191 16.07 1.95 -10.02
N GLU A 192 16.25 0.89 -10.80
CA GLU A 192 15.62 0.79 -12.11
C GLU A 192 14.09 0.79 -11.95
N GLY A 193 13.44 1.76 -12.58
CA GLY A 193 11.97 1.91 -12.54
C GLY A 193 11.42 2.77 -11.40
N GLY A 194 12.27 3.45 -10.62
CA GLY A 194 11.80 4.39 -9.60
C GLY A 194 12.76 4.64 -8.44
N THR A 195 12.24 5.25 -7.39
CA THR A 195 12.96 5.53 -6.13
C THR A 195 12.31 4.77 -5.00
#